data_3285944f177c183222ce0f116f993ac5
#
_entry.id   3285944f177c183222ce0f116f993ac5
#
_cell.length_a   1.000
_cell.length_b   1.000
_cell.length_c   1.000
_cell.angle_alpha   90.00
_cell.angle_beta   90.00
_cell.angle_gamma   90.00
#
_symmetry.space_group_name_H-M   'P 1'
#
loop_
_entity.id
_entity.type
_entity.pdbx_description
1 polymer ?
#
loop_
_entity_poly.entity_id
_entity_poly.type
_entity_poly.pdbx_seq_one_letter_code
_entity_poly.pdbx_strand_id
1 'polypeptide(L)'
;VKTVLSFLNRRLSLKGLKTLGLAITLAIWAGQVAAQDAPAADMPVGERNLRVGVYVHPPFVMRDGDTFTGMAIDLWERISQELSLQSIYVELDNTGDLVTAVANADVAVAVTNLTVTRARAERVDFTHPWFDAGQRIMVNDDRGGGFWDVLRGLQDSGHLRGYAWIAFVIAMATLLVTLFDRRFNKEFPRRWRDGIAESFYVVMSVATSGKSPTRKNFLGWAGRLWQGLWLVCGIAVLAYVTSSVTSVMTTLSLTNKINSFADLPGRVVGVQPGSVSESYAQEAGLTTRPFAHIDQAVTALLGGRIDAIVGDAPVLEYYAHTHPDQPVSVVGPIFAPDKYAFGLTQGSDLTRALTVELIGAHETSQIDAIRTRYFGSDP
;
A
#
# COMPACT_ATOMS: atom_id res chain seq x y z
N VAL A 1 78.33 58.11 -4.01
CA VAL A 1 77.29 57.78 -4.98
C VAL A 1 77.76 57.82 -6.43
N LYS A 2 79.01 58.21 -6.70
CA LYS A 2 79.52 58.33 -8.07
C LYS A 2 80.50 57.21 -8.51
N THR A 3 80.60 56.07 -7.72
CA THR A 3 81.64 55.07 -8.02
C THR A 3 81.13 53.68 -8.36
N VAL A 4 79.81 53.49 -8.47
CA VAL A 4 79.20 52.17 -8.78
C VAL A 4 78.64 52.08 -10.21
N LEU A 5 78.65 53.19 -10.96
CA LEU A 5 78.03 53.25 -12.31
C LEU A 5 79.01 53.02 -13.48
N SER A 6 80.27 52.71 -13.21
CA SER A 6 81.28 52.57 -14.31
C SER A 6 81.61 51.10 -14.68
N PHE A 7 81.01 50.07 -14.04
CA PHE A 7 81.33 48.65 -14.32
C PHE A 7 80.30 47.88 -15.13
N LEU A 8 79.19 48.50 -15.54
CA LEU A 8 78.07 47.79 -16.24
C LEU A 8 78.02 48.07 -17.75
N ASN A 9 79.04 48.60 -18.36
CA ASN A 9 79.09 48.86 -19.81
C ASN A 9 80.15 48.02 -20.54
N ARG A 10 80.17 46.71 -20.34
CA ARG A 10 80.88 45.76 -21.17
C ARG A 10 79.86 44.94 -22.00
N ARG A 11 79.67 45.37 -23.23
CA ARG A 11 79.20 44.69 -24.43
C ARG A 11 78.74 43.20 -24.19
N LEU A 12 77.53 42.97 -23.75
CA LEU A 12 76.81 41.72 -24.04
C LEU A 12 76.36 41.84 -25.48
N SER A 13 76.98 41.05 -26.36
CA SER A 13 76.59 40.94 -27.76
C SER A 13 75.14 40.57 -27.92
N LEU A 14 74.37 41.33 -28.73
CA LEU A 14 72.96 41.08 -29.04
C LEU A 14 72.65 39.64 -29.55
N LYS A 15 73.67 38.88 -29.94
CA LYS A 15 73.58 37.48 -30.37
C LYS A 15 73.40 36.50 -29.19
N GLY A 16 74.01 36.78 -28.03
CA GLY A 16 73.90 35.94 -26.85
C GLY A 16 72.50 36.05 -26.14
N LEU A 17 71.85 37.21 -26.24
CA LEU A 17 70.57 37.45 -25.64
C LEU A 17 69.43 36.76 -26.40
N LYS A 18 69.53 36.59 -27.73
CA LYS A 18 68.52 35.87 -28.56
C LYS A 18 68.58 34.36 -28.35
N THR A 19 69.81 33.80 -28.15
CA THR A 19 69.93 32.34 -27.88
C THR A 19 69.56 31.97 -26.48
N LEU A 20 69.74 32.82 -25.47
CA LEU A 20 69.30 32.58 -24.10
C LEU A 20 67.74 32.70 -23.97
N GLY A 21 67.11 33.66 -24.67
CA GLY A 21 65.70 33.82 -24.74
C GLY A 21 64.99 32.62 -25.42
N LEU A 22 65.57 32.09 -26.49
CA LEU A 22 65.04 30.92 -27.22
C LEU A 22 65.16 29.62 -26.41
N ALA A 23 66.24 29.48 -25.62
CA ALA A 23 66.44 28.32 -24.75
C ALA A 23 65.46 28.31 -23.55
N ILE A 24 65.14 29.47 -22.97
CA ILE A 24 64.14 29.59 -21.87
C ILE A 24 62.73 29.38 -22.36
N THR A 25 62.37 29.88 -23.55
CA THR A 25 61.04 29.63 -24.14
C THR A 25 60.88 28.20 -24.57
N LEU A 26 61.85 27.49 -25.07
CA LEU A 26 61.80 26.07 -25.37
C LEU A 26 61.73 25.20 -24.10
N ALA A 27 62.41 25.58 -23.02
CA ALA A 27 62.33 24.87 -21.74
C ALA A 27 60.97 25.03 -21.05
N ILE A 28 60.31 26.20 -21.18
CA ILE A 28 58.95 26.42 -20.66
C ILE A 28 57.90 25.65 -21.49
N TRP A 29 58.11 25.55 -22.81
CA TRP A 29 57.18 24.79 -23.69
C TRP A 29 57.37 23.30 -23.54
N ALA A 30 58.58 22.78 -23.32
CA ALA A 30 58.83 21.37 -23.03
C ALA A 30 58.29 20.96 -21.65
N GLY A 31 58.26 21.85 -20.66
CA GLY A 31 57.65 21.62 -19.35
C GLY A 31 56.09 21.58 -19.37
N GLN A 32 55.46 22.28 -20.32
CA GLN A 32 53.98 22.25 -20.45
C GLN A 32 53.46 21.05 -21.26
N VAL A 33 54.27 20.50 -22.19
CA VAL A 33 53.88 19.29 -22.93
C VAL A 33 54.06 18.02 -22.09
N ALA A 34 55.01 18.04 -21.12
CA ALA A 34 55.17 16.90 -20.20
C ALA A 34 54.13 16.85 -19.05
N ALA A 35 53.27 17.89 -18.90
CA ALA A 35 52.22 17.93 -17.88
C ALA A 35 50.83 17.52 -18.44
N GLN A 36 50.71 17.21 -19.76
CA GLN A 36 49.45 16.88 -20.39
C GLN A 36 49.24 15.39 -20.74
N ASP A 37 50.26 14.54 -20.56
CA ASP A 37 50.19 13.11 -20.82
C ASP A 37 50.70 12.26 -19.62
N ALA A 38 50.41 12.69 -18.38
CA ALA A 38 50.32 11.70 -17.33
C ALA A 38 48.96 10.97 -17.57
N PRO A 39 48.96 9.70 -17.96
CA PRO A 39 47.73 8.93 -17.81
C PRO A 39 47.30 9.17 -16.38
N ALA A 40 46.02 9.59 -16.20
CA ALA A 40 45.38 9.53 -14.90
C ALA A 40 45.72 8.14 -14.36
N ALA A 41 46.61 8.07 -13.38
CA ALA A 41 46.97 6.84 -12.75
C ALA A 41 45.62 6.21 -12.40
N ASP A 42 45.35 5.05 -12.98
CA ASP A 42 44.39 4.10 -12.49
C ASP A 42 44.75 3.90 -11.01
N MET A 43 44.23 4.81 -10.18
CA MET A 43 44.24 4.57 -8.74
C MET A 43 43.43 3.29 -8.59
N PRO A 44 44.02 2.21 -8.06
CA PRO A 44 43.26 1.02 -7.81
C PRO A 44 42.02 1.47 -7.04
N VAL A 45 40.83 1.01 -7.49
CA VAL A 45 39.56 1.16 -6.81
C VAL A 45 39.69 0.34 -5.50
N GLY A 46 40.57 0.78 -4.61
CA GLY A 46 40.92 0.14 -3.35
C GLY A 46 40.19 0.86 -2.24
N GLU A 47 39.24 0.15 -1.62
CA GLU A 47 38.63 0.44 -0.33
C GLU A 47 38.05 1.87 -0.20
N ARG A 48 37.18 2.27 -1.11
CA ARG A 48 36.35 3.46 -0.89
C ARG A 48 35.23 3.08 0.07
N ASN A 49 35.32 3.52 1.30
CA ASN A 49 34.21 3.50 2.24
C ASN A 49 33.08 4.38 1.69
N LEU A 50 32.04 3.74 1.13
CA LEU A 50 30.92 4.42 0.51
C LEU A 50 29.77 4.55 1.52
N ARG A 51 29.30 5.75 1.77
CA ARG A 51 28.10 5.96 2.57
C ARG A 51 26.87 5.59 1.74
N VAL A 52 26.19 4.52 2.14
CA VAL A 52 25.02 3.95 1.48
C VAL A 52 23.78 4.31 2.26
N GLY A 53 22.92 5.14 1.68
CA GLY A 53 21.64 5.48 2.28
C GLY A 53 20.65 4.34 2.10
N VAL A 54 19.99 3.96 3.19
CA VAL A 54 18.95 2.94 3.18
C VAL A 54 17.69 3.45 3.88
N TYR A 55 16.54 2.90 3.49
CA TYR A 55 15.27 3.11 4.12
C TYR A 55 14.61 1.74 4.35
N VAL A 56 14.21 1.45 5.60
CA VAL A 56 13.63 0.15 5.96
C VAL A 56 12.25 0.00 5.34
N HIS A 57 12.17 -0.89 4.35
CA HIS A 57 10.96 -1.17 3.58
C HIS A 57 10.94 -2.63 3.10
N PRO A 58 10.41 -3.56 3.90
CA PRO A 58 10.37 -4.97 3.54
C PRO A 58 9.59 -5.23 2.23
N PRO A 59 10.03 -6.19 1.41
CA PRO A 59 11.17 -7.10 1.56
C PRO A 59 12.49 -6.55 0.99
N PHE A 60 12.54 -5.30 0.53
CA PHE A 60 13.71 -4.74 -0.16
C PHE A 60 14.83 -4.35 0.80
N VAL A 61 14.48 -3.72 1.91
CA VAL A 61 15.39 -3.40 3.01
C VAL A 61 14.71 -3.79 4.31
N MET A 62 15.33 -4.68 5.05
CA MET A 62 14.89 -5.14 6.38
C MET A 62 16.02 -4.92 7.38
N ARG A 63 15.66 -4.69 8.63
CA ARG A 63 16.61 -4.59 9.73
C ARG A 63 16.69 -5.90 10.48
N ASP A 64 17.90 -6.43 10.66
CA ASP A 64 18.18 -7.61 11.50
C ASP A 64 19.26 -7.23 12.52
N GLY A 65 18.81 -6.83 13.71
CA GLY A 65 19.70 -6.29 14.74
C GLY A 65 20.41 -5.02 14.27
N ASP A 66 21.74 -5.07 14.17
CA ASP A 66 22.58 -3.96 13.68
C ASP A 66 22.91 -4.05 12.19
N THR A 67 22.39 -5.07 11.49
CA THR A 67 22.64 -5.28 10.06
C THR A 67 21.39 -5.03 9.23
N PHE A 68 21.60 -4.76 7.94
CA PHE A 68 20.53 -4.65 6.97
C PHE A 68 20.54 -5.88 6.07
N THR A 69 19.35 -6.36 5.73
CA THR A 69 19.09 -7.48 4.82
C THR A 69 17.97 -7.11 3.86
N GLY A 70 17.65 -7.95 2.90
CA GLY A 70 16.56 -7.72 1.96
C GLY A 70 17.02 -7.74 0.51
N MET A 71 16.06 -7.76 -0.39
CA MET A 71 16.33 -7.95 -1.82
C MET A 71 17.27 -6.89 -2.40
N ALA A 72 17.08 -5.62 -2.03
CA ALA A 72 17.94 -4.51 -2.50
C ALA A 72 19.33 -4.59 -1.88
N ILE A 73 19.43 -5.01 -0.61
CA ILE A 73 20.70 -5.18 0.09
C ILE A 73 21.48 -6.36 -0.50
N ASP A 74 20.84 -7.53 -0.69
CA ASP A 74 21.48 -8.70 -1.28
C ASP A 74 22.05 -8.40 -2.68
N LEU A 75 21.31 -7.66 -3.50
CA LEU A 75 21.75 -7.23 -4.81
C LEU A 75 22.91 -6.23 -4.72
N TRP A 76 22.81 -5.26 -3.83
CA TRP A 76 23.85 -4.27 -3.60
C TRP A 76 25.16 -4.89 -3.10
N GLU A 77 25.11 -5.75 -2.08
CA GLU A 77 26.29 -6.40 -1.51
C GLU A 77 27.03 -7.23 -2.57
N ARG A 78 26.28 -7.88 -3.45
CA ARG A 78 26.90 -8.64 -4.56
C ARG A 78 27.62 -7.70 -5.53
N ILE A 79 26.97 -6.63 -5.97
CA ILE A 79 27.56 -5.66 -6.91
C ILE A 79 28.75 -4.93 -6.28
N SER A 80 28.63 -4.58 -5.00
CA SER A 80 29.71 -3.90 -4.27
C SER A 80 30.94 -4.78 -4.12
N GLN A 81 30.77 -6.12 -3.97
CA GLN A 81 31.87 -7.08 -3.95
C GLN A 81 32.59 -7.14 -5.31
N GLU A 82 31.86 -7.22 -6.43
CA GLU A 82 32.45 -7.20 -7.78
C GLU A 82 33.23 -5.91 -8.06
N LEU A 83 32.76 -4.79 -7.52
CA LEU A 83 33.40 -3.48 -7.67
C LEU A 83 34.42 -3.14 -6.56
N SER A 84 34.67 -4.05 -5.60
CA SER A 84 35.55 -3.85 -4.44
C SER A 84 35.18 -2.58 -3.62
N LEU A 85 33.87 -2.32 -3.43
CA LEU A 85 33.35 -1.22 -2.64
C LEU A 85 33.06 -1.69 -1.21
N GLN A 86 33.33 -0.84 -0.21
CA GLN A 86 32.94 -1.06 1.17
C GLN A 86 31.78 -0.15 1.55
N SER A 87 30.72 -0.70 2.09
CA SER A 87 29.47 0.01 2.41
C SER A 87 29.40 0.40 3.89
N ILE A 88 29.10 1.68 4.15
CA ILE A 88 28.70 2.18 5.47
C ILE A 88 27.23 2.58 5.36
N TYR A 89 26.35 1.78 5.93
CA TYR A 89 24.90 2.03 5.84
C TYR A 89 24.47 3.19 6.74
N VAL A 90 23.64 4.07 6.19
CA VAL A 90 23.02 5.21 6.86
C VAL A 90 21.50 5.08 6.70
N GLU A 91 20.79 4.84 7.77
CA GLU A 91 19.32 4.73 7.75
C GLU A 91 18.68 6.12 7.69
N LEU A 92 17.69 6.28 6.84
CA LEU A 92 16.88 7.50 6.67
C LEU A 92 15.42 7.16 7.00
N ASP A 93 14.66 8.17 7.44
CA ASP A 93 13.29 7.96 7.95
C ASP A 93 12.26 7.69 6.85
N ASN A 94 12.51 8.19 5.63
CA ASN A 94 11.61 8.03 4.48
C ASN A 94 12.34 8.21 3.15
N THR A 95 11.65 7.86 2.07
CA THR A 95 12.18 7.95 0.70
C THR A 95 12.52 9.39 0.28
N GLY A 96 11.76 10.38 0.73
CA GLY A 96 12.01 11.80 0.41
C GLY A 96 13.30 12.31 1.03
N ASP A 97 13.57 11.97 2.29
CA ASP A 97 14.80 12.29 3.00
C ASP A 97 15.98 11.57 2.36
N LEU A 98 15.81 10.30 1.96
CA LEU A 98 16.81 9.53 1.26
C LEU A 98 17.23 10.19 -0.07
N VAL A 99 16.26 10.59 -0.91
CA VAL A 99 16.54 11.31 -2.16
C VAL A 99 17.26 12.64 -1.88
N THR A 100 16.88 13.32 -0.82
CA THR A 100 17.51 14.60 -0.44
C THR A 100 18.93 14.39 0.04
N ALA A 101 19.20 13.36 0.83
CA ALA A 101 20.55 13.01 1.28
C ALA A 101 21.47 12.63 0.11
N VAL A 102 20.96 11.92 -0.91
CA VAL A 102 21.72 11.62 -2.14
C VAL A 102 21.98 12.91 -2.93
N ALA A 103 20.99 13.76 -3.12
CA ALA A 103 21.11 15.00 -3.87
C ALA A 103 22.12 15.97 -3.22
N ASN A 104 22.23 15.96 -1.90
CA ASN A 104 23.19 16.77 -1.14
C ASN A 104 24.56 16.11 -0.99
N ALA A 105 24.76 14.90 -1.52
CA ALA A 105 25.96 14.08 -1.34
C ALA A 105 26.26 13.70 0.14
N ASP A 106 25.25 13.72 1.03
CA ASP A 106 25.37 13.21 2.39
C ASP A 106 25.54 11.68 2.40
N VAL A 107 24.94 11.00 1.41
CA VAL A 107 25.17 9.61 1.05
C VAL A 107 25.45 9.52 -0.45
N ALA A 108 26.32 8.58 -0.85
CA ALA A 108 26.73 8.46 -2.24
C ALA A 108 25.73 7.70 -3.11
N VAL A 109 25.00 6.76 -2.51
CA VAL A 109 24.01 5.91 -3.20
C VAL A 109 22.83 5.62 -2.28
N ALA A 110 21.64 5.57 -2.86
CA ALA A 110 20.41 5.09 -2.23
C ALA A 110 20.17 3.63 -2.63
N VAL A 111 20.17 2.73 -1.67
CA VAL A 111 19.92 1.30 -1.84
C VAL A 111 18.62 0.93 -1.19
N THR A 112 17.56 0.93 -1.97
CA THR A 112 16.18 0.58 -1.59
C THR A 112 15.34 0.36 -2.85
N ASN A 113 14.03 0.13 -2.71
CA ASN A 113 13.05 0.14 -3.80
C ASN A 113 12.75 1.57 -4.29
N LEU A 114 13.78 2.29 -4.75
CA LEU A 114 13.63 3.67 -5.18
C LEU A 114 13.02 3.73 -6.58
N THR A 115 11.76 4.16 -6.67
CA THR A 115 11.06 4.35 -7.94
C THR A 115 11.72 5.44 -8.78
N VAL A 116 12.00 5.13 -10.03
CA VAL A 116 12.50 6.09 -11.03
C VAL A 116 11.36 7.00 -11.45
N THR A 117 11.46 8.28 -11.12
CA THR A 117 10.52 9.31 -11.56
C THR A 117 11.26 10.50 -12.17
N ARG A 118 10.59 11.26 -13.04
CA ARG A 118 11.17 12.48 -13.62
C ARG A 118 11.64 13.47 -12.55
N ALA A 119 10.78 13.72 -11.55
CA ALA A 119 11.10 14.68 -10.48
C ALA A 119 12.33 14.27 -9.66
N ARG A 120 12.54 12.96 -9.45
CA ARG A 120 13.73 12.44 -8.78
C ARG A 120 14.94 12.46 -9.71
N ALA A 121 14.77 12.12 -11.01
CA ALA A 121 15.85 12.13 -11.99
C ALA A 121 16.40 13.55 -12.29
N GLU A 122 15.63 14.59 -12.02
CA GLU A 122 16.11 15.98 -12.06
C GLU A 122 17.04 16.33 -10.86
N ARG A 123 17.10 15.49 -9.82
CA ARG A 123 17.86 15.72 -8.58
C ARG A 123 18.98 14.71 -8.33
N VAL A 124 18.83 13.49 -8.81
CA VAL A 124 19.75 12.36 -8.60
C VAL A 124 19.90 11.58 -9.92
N ASP A 125 21.02 10.92 -10.10
CA ASP A 125 21.21 9.96 -11.18
C ASP A 125 20.66 8.59 -10.77
N PHE A 126 20.24 7.80 -11.76
CA PHE A 126 19.75 6.44 -11.55
C PHE A 126 20.62 5.43 -12.29
N THR A 127 20.78 4.26 -11.71
CA THR A 127 21.32 3.09 -12.41
C THR A 127 20.32 2.56 -13.43
N HIS A 128 20.71 1.51 -14.17
CA HIS A 128 19.73 0.68 -14.87
C HIS A 128 18.68 0.14 -13.87
N PRO A 129 17.39 0.16 -14.21
CA PRO A 129 16.36 -0.42 -13.35
C PRO A 129 16.58 -1.91 -13.15
N TRP A 130 16.40 -2.37 -11.93
CA TRP A 130 16.62 -3.77 -11.56
C TRP A 130 15.35 -4.53 -11.16
N PHE A 131 14.21 -3.80 -10.95
CA PHE A 131 12.95 -4.41 -10.58
C PHE A 131 11.78 -3.67 -11.24
N ASP A 132 10.84 -4.44 -11.82
CA ASP A 132 9.57 -3.92 -12.34
C ASP A 132 8.52 -4.01 -11.26
N ALA A 133 7.86 -2.89 -10.99
CA ALA A 133 6.87 -2.73 -9.94
C ALA A 133 5.66 -1.91 -10.41
N GLY A 134 4.88 -1.46 -9.48
CA GLY A 134 3.74 -0.57 -9.66
C GLY A 134 2.92 -0.52 -8.40
N GLN A 135 1.79 0.17 -8.46
CA GLN A 135 0.97 0.41 -7.29
C GLN A 135 -0.19 -0.58 -7.22
N ARG A 136 -0.54 -1.02 -6.01
CA ARG A 136 -1.75 -1.81 -5.72
C ARG A 136 -2.46 -1.26 -4.48
N ILE A 137 -3.56 -1.90 -4.14
CA ILE A 137 -4.43 -1.49 -3.04
C ILE A 137 -4.51 -2.65 -2.05
N MET A 138 -4.29 -2.36 -0.77
CA MET A 138 -4.58 -3.30 0.31
C MET A 138 -5.85 -2.87 1.05
N VAL A 139 -6.71 -3.82 1.33
CA VAL A 139 -8.00 -3.64 2.00
C VAL A 139 -8.16 -4.58 3.18
N ASN A 140 -9.10 -4.27 4.06
CA ASN A 140 -9.51 -5.17 5.14
C ASN A 140 -10.63 -6.09 4.65
N ASP A 141 -10.42 -7.40 4.67
CA ASP A 141 -11.39 -8.41 4.24
C ASP A 141 -12.61 -8.51 5.15
N ASP A 142 -12.47 -8.19 6.44
CA ASP A 142 -13.56 -8.25 7.42
C ASP A 142 -14.55 -7.07 7.32
N ARG A 143 -14.31 -6.08 6.46
CA ARG A 143 -15.13 -4.87 6.32
C ARG A 143 -16.44 -5.10 5.52
N GLY A 144 -17.03 -6.24 5.56
CA GLY A 144 -18.14 -6.54 4.66
C GLY A 144 -19.46 -7.04 5.27
N GLY A 145 -19.65 -7.12 6.60
CA GLY A 145 -20.84 -7.80 7.07
C GLY A 145 -21.17 -7.72 8.54
N GLY A 146 -20.82 -6.66 9.24
CA GLY A 146 -21.25 -6.49 10.63
C GLY A 146 -22.77 -6.41 10.75
N PHE A 147 -23.36 -7.02 11.82
CA PHE A 147 -24.80 -6.93 12.12
C PHE A 147 -25.34 -5.49 12.02
N TRP A 148 -24.56 -4.52 12.46
CA TRP A 148 -24.97 -3.11 12.42
C TRP A 148 -25.00 -2.53 11.00
N ASP A 149 -24.16 -3.01 10.11
CA ASP A 149 -24.14 -2.56 8.70
C ASP A 149 -25.36 -3.13 7.96
N VAL A 150 -25.72 -4.38 8.23
CA VAL A 150 -26.97 -4.97 7.73
C VAL A 150 -28.18 -4.19 8.23
N LEU A 151 -28.21 -3.82 9.51
CA LEU A 151 -29.32 -3.06 10.09
C LEU A 151 -29.45 -1.67 9.46
N ARG A 152 -28.33 -0.96 9.26
CA ARG A 152 -28.31 0.32 8.53
C ARG A 152 -28.75 0.14 7.07
N GLY A 153 -28.22 -0.87 6.39
CA GLY A 153 -28.62 -1.17 5.01
C GLY A 153 -30.12 -1.47 4.87
N LEU A 154 -30.73 -2.15 5.84
CA LEU A 154 -32.18 -2.37 5.91
C LEU A 154 -32.95 -1.05 6.14
N GLN A 155 -32.38 -0.13 6.91
CA GLN A 155 -32.95 1.20 7.12
C GLN A 155 -32.92 2.02 5.85
N ASP A 156 -31.76 2.11 5.20
CA ASP A 156 -31.54 2.91 3.99
C ASP A 156 -32.36 2.39 2.80
N SER A 157 -32.51 1.06 2.71
CA SER A 157 -33.37 0.39 1.72
C SER A 157 -34.87 0.52 2.00
N GLY A 158 -35.27 1.15 3.14
CA GLY A 158 -36.65 1.37 3.49
C GLY A 158 -37.40 0.13 4.05
N HIS A 159 -36.71 -1.01 4.20
CA HIS A 159 -37.33 -2.28 4.68
C HIS A 159 -37.82 -2.20 6.13
N LEU A 160 -37.27 -1.31 6.96
CA LEU A 160 -37.72 -1.13 8.34
C LEU A 160 -39.19 -0.70 8.45
N ARG A 161 -39.72 0.05 7.48
CA ARG A 161 -41.16 0.40 7.42
C ARG A 161 -42.00 -0.86 7.19
N GLY A 162 -41.54 -1.75 6.31
CA GLY A 162 -42.22 -3.06 6.09
C GLY A 162 -42.24 -3.89 7.36
N TYR A 163 -41.11 -3.98 8.08
CA TYR A 163 -41.03 -4.72 9.35
C TYR A 163 -41.92 -4.09 10.44
N ALA A 164 -42.02 -2.77 10.52
CA ALA A 164 -42.90 -2.08 11.42
C ALA A 164 -44.38 -2.41 11.13
N TRP A 165 -44.76 -2.47 9.84
CA TRP A 165 -46.10 -2.90 9.43
C TRP A 165 -46.39 -4.38 9.77
N ILE A 166 -45.42 -5.27 9.55
CA ILE A 166 -45.54 -6.69 9.92
C ILE A 166 -45.75 -6.83 11.45
N ALA A 167 -44.91 -6.15 12.24
CA ALA A 167 -45.04 -6.13 13.70
C ALA A 167 -46.38 -5.58 14.14
N PHE A 168 -46.89 -4.52 13.53
CA PHE A 168 -48.22 -3.96 13.78
C PHE A 168 -49.34 -4.96 13.48
N VAL A 169 -49.28 -5.65 12.34
CA VAL A 169 -50.27 -6.69 11.96
C VAL A 169 -50.26 -7.87 12.95
N ILE A 170 -49.07 -8.31 13.37
CA ILE A 170 -48.91 -9.38 14.38
C ILE A 170 -49.52 -8.93 15.72
N ALA A 171 -49.22 -7.71 16.16
CA ALA A 171 -49.76 -7.17 17.41
C ALA A 171 -51.30 -7.04 17.36
N MET A 172 -51.83 -6.54 16.23
CA MET A 172 -53.27 -6.41 16.00
C MET A 172 -53.94 -7.77 15.97
N ALA A 173 -53.35 -8.75 15.25
CA ALA A 173 -53.89 -10.13 15.22
C ALA A 173 -53.88 -10.76 16.62
N THR A 174 -52.78 -10.57 17.38
CA THR A 174 -52.70 -11.05 18.76
C THR A 174 -53.81 -10.45 19.64
N LEU A 175 -54.03 -9.14 19.53
CA LEU A 175 -55.07 -8.44 20.29
C LEU A 175 -56.45 -8.97 19.90
N LEU A 176 -56.75 -9.06 18.61
CA LEU A 176 -58.06 -9.59 18.13
C LEU A 176 -58.30 -11.02 18.58
N VAL A 177 -57.31 -11.90 18.47
CA VAL A 177 -57.40 -13.28 18.96
C VAL A 177 -57.62 -13.32 20.48
N THR A 178 -56.88 -12.48 21.23
CA THR A 178 -57.05 -12.38 22.68
C THR A 178 -58.49 -11.96 23.06
N LEU A 179 -59.01 -10.90 22.40
CA LEU A 179 -60.37 -10.42 22.66
C LEU A 179 -61.41 -11.44 22.30
N PHE A 180 -61.29 -12.12 21.15
CA PHE A 180 -62.16 -13.15 20.70
C PHE A 180 -62.20 -14.35 21.68
N ASP A 181 -61.03 -14.88 22.04
CA ASP A 181 -60.90 -16.01 22.93
C ASP A 181 -61.42 -15.71 24.34
N ARG A 182 -61.18 -14.53 24.84
CA ARG A 182 -61.66 -14.07 26.13
C ARG A 182 -63.21 -14.03 26.18
N ARG A 183 -63.81 -13.75 25.01
CA ARG A 183 -65.27 -13.67 24.91
C ARG A 183 -65.92 -15.00 24.71
N PHE A 184 -65.33 -15.92 23.99
CA PHE A 184 -65.95 -17.17 23.52
C PHE A 184 -65.39 -18.45 24.14
N ASN A 185 -64.18 -18.42 24.69
CA ASN A 185 -63.53 -19.60 25.27
C ASN A 185 -63.52 -19.52 26.80
N LYS A 186 -64.24 -20.42 27.48
CA LYS A 186 -64.34 -20.47 28.93
C LYS A 186 -63.03 -20.93 29.61
N GLU A 187 -62.18 -21.66 28.88
CA GLU A 187 -60.90 -22.19 29.36
C GLU A 187 -59.73 -21.22 29.15
N PHE A 188 -60.01 -20.05 28.53
CA PHE A 188 -58.95 -19.04 28.22
C PHE A 188 -58.49 -18.30 29.48
N PRO A 189 -57.19 -18.06 29.67
CA PRO A 189 -56.67 -17.37 30.83
C PRO A 189 -57.33 -16.02 31.05
N ARG A 190 -57.87 -15.76 32.22
CA ARG A 190 -58.55 -14.47 32.54
C ARG A 190 -57.58 -13.31 32.80
N ARG A 191 -56.30 -13.60 33.17
CA ARG A 191 -55.26 -12.59 33.33
C ARG A 191 -54.82 -12.06 31.97
N TRP A 192 -54.77 -10.76 31.81
CA TRP A 192 -54.39 -10.13 30.53
C TRP A 192 -53.03 -10.61 30.01
N ARG A 193 -52.00 -10.67 30.87
CA ARG A 193 -50.65 -11.06 30.51
C ARG A 193 -50.60 -12.48 29.95
N ASP A 194 -51.23 -13.39 30.61
CA ASP A 194 -51.24 -14.81 30.23
C ASP A 194 -52.06 -15.03 28.93
N GLY A 195 -53.18 -14.29 28.78
CA GLY A 195 -53.99 -14.34 27.57
C GLY A 195 -53.31 -13.77 26.34
N ILE A 196 -52.60 -12.65 26.48
CA ILE A 196 -51.83 -12.06 25.39
C ILE A 196 -50.67 -13.00 24.99
N ALA A 197 -49.95 -13.58 25.95
CA ALA A 197 -48.87 -14.53 25.68
C ALA A 197 -49.35 -15.76 24.94
N GLU A 198 -50.49 -16.35 25.36
CA GLU A 198 -51.11 -17.50 24.69
C GLU A 198 -51.54 -17.14 23.25
N SER A 199 -52.20 -15.99 23.07
CA SER A 199 -52.66 -15.55 21.75
C SER A 199 -51.47 -15.22 20.84
N PHE A 200 -50.42 -14.61 21.36
CA PHE A 200 -49.19 -14.36 20.61
C PHE A 200 -48.55 -15.66 20.15
N TYR A 201 -48.40 -16.65 21.04
CA TYR A 201 -47.92 -17.98 20.70
C TYR A 201 -48.72 -18.62 19.59
N VAL A 202 -50.06 -18.54 19.66
CA VAL A 202 -50.96 -19.08 18.63
C VAL A 202 -50.75 -18.36 17.28
N VAL A 203 -50.71 -17.03 17.28
CA VAL A 203 -50.51 -16.24 16.05
C VAL A 203 -49.16 -16.55 15.44
N MET A 204 -48.08 -16.60 16.23
CA MET A 204 -46.73 -16.93 15.76
C MET A 204 -46.65 -18.39 15.29
N SER A 205 -47.26 -19.35 15.98
CA SER A 205 -47.27 -20.75 15.58
C SER A 205 -47.99 -20.97 14.25
N VAL A 206 -49.11 -20.29 14.02
CA VAL A 206 -49.81 -20.33 12.73
C VAL A 206 -49.01 -19.65 11.64
N ALA A 207 -48.38 -18.51 11.93
CA ALA A 207 -47.58 -17.75 10.96
C ALA A 207 -46.28 -18.48 10.53
N THR A 208 -45.64 -19.22 11.45
CA THR A 208 -44.35 -19.88 11.18
C THR A 208 -44.44 -21.33 10.77
N SER A 209 -45.36 -22.10 11.35
CA SER A 209 -45.44 -23.55 11.15
C SER A 209 -46.79 -24.04 10.61
N GLY A 210 -47.75 -23.15 10.43
CA GLY A 210 -49.12 -23.50 9.94
C GLY A 210 -49.92 -24.40 10.86
N LYS A 211 -49.37 -24.77 12.01
CA LYS A 211 -50.07 -25.64 12.98
C LYS A 211 -50.69 -24.76 14.04
N SER A 212 -52.01 -24.73 14.06
CA SER A 212 -52.72 -24.18 15.21
C SER A 212 -52.63 -25.20 16.36
N PRO A 213 -52.19 -24.80 17.57
CA PRO A 213 -52.34 -25.64 18.73
C PRO A 213 -53.80 -26.03 18.86
N THR A 214 -54.10 -27.25 19.37
CA THR A 214 -55.40 -27.97 19.37
C THR A 214 -56.55 -27.08 19.83
N ARG A 215 -57.18 -26.38 18.89
CA ARG A 215 -58.37 -25.53 19.15
C ARG A 215 -59.58 -26.17 18.50
N LYS A 216 -60.66 -26.24 19.22
CA LYS A 216 -61.94 -26.58 18.65
C LYS A 216 -62.28 -25.55 17.58
N ASN A 217 -62.39 -25.98 16.31
CA ASN A 217 -62.79 -25.11 15.20
C ASN A 217 -64.27 -24.72 15.37
N PHE A 218 -64.52 -23.55 15.94
CA PHE A 218 -65.91 -23.03 16.10
C PHE A 218 -66.56 -22.64 14.77
N LEU A 219 -65.75 -22.37 13.71
CA LEU A 219 -66.22 -21.90 12.40
C LEU A 219 -66.21 -22.99 11.31
N GLY A 220 -66.01 -24.27 11.66
CA GLY A 220 -66.06 -25.37 10.69
C GLY A 220 -65.14 -25.22 9.49
N TRP A 221 -65.69 -25.36 8.26
CA TRP A 221 -64.91 -25.26 7.03
C TRP A 221 -64.35 -23.86 6.78
N ALA A 222 -65.05 -22.78 7.12
CA ALA A 222 -64.60 -21.38 6.96
C ALA A 222 -63.37 -21.06 7.85
N GLY A 223 -63.31 -21.64 9.08
CA GLY A 223 -62.18 -21.54 9.96
C GLY A 223 -60.90 -22.19 9.36
N ARG A 224 -61.07 -23.33 8.64
CA ARG A 224 -59.95 -23.99 7.96
C ARG A 224 -59.40 -23.16 6.78
N LEU A 225 -60.30 -22.56 5.98
CA LEU A 225 -59.91 -21.65 4.90
C LEU A 225 -59.18 -20.43 5.44
N TRP A 226 -59.68 -19.83 6.53
CA TRP A 226 -59.01 -18.70 7.20
C TRP A 226 -57.62 -19.05 7.72
N GLN A 227 -57.46 -20.23 8.32
CA GLN A 227 -56.16 -20.74 8.74
C GLN A 227 -55.21 -20.95 7.55
N GLY A 228 -55.72 -21.49 6.43
CA GLY A 228 -54.95 -21.66 5.20
C GLY A 228 -54.46 -20.33 4.63
N LEU A 229 -55.35 -19.31 4.58
CA LEU A 229 -54.99 -17.96 4.14
C LEU A 229 -53.90 -17.35 5.06
N TRP A 230 -54.05 -17.50 6.37
CA TRP A 230 -53.10 -17.01 7.36
C TRP A 230 -51.74 -17.70 7.24
N LEU A 231 -51.72 -18.99 6.94
CA LEU A 231 -50.48 -19.73 6.64
C LEU A 231 -49.74 -19.17 5.43
N VAL A 232 -50.46 -18.91 4.32
CA VAL A 232 -49.87 -18.31 3.12
C VAL A 232 -49.29 -16.93 3.42
N CYS A 233 -50.00 -16.10 4.20
CA CYS A 233 -49.47 -14.81 4.66
C CYS A 233 -48.21 -14.97 5.52
N GLY A 234 -48.17 -15.95 6.42
CA GLY A 234 -46.97 -16.20 7.24
C GLY A 234 -45.76 -16.62 6.41
N ILE A 235 -45.96 -17.52 5.43
CA ILE A 235 -44.87 -17.91 4.50
C ILE A 235 -44.42 -16.71 3.68
N ALA A 236 -45.30 -15.84 3.20
CA ALA A 236 -44.98 -14.64 2.45
C ALA A 236 -44.15 -13.65 3.30
N VAL A 237 -44.48 -13.47 4.57
CA VAL A 237 -43.73 -12.63 5.52
C VAL A 237 -42.32 -13.19 5.72
N LEU A 238 -42.19 -14.50 5.95
CA LEU A 238 -40.88 -15.14 6.12
C LEU A 238 -40.03 -14.99 4.86
N ALA A 239 -40.62 -15.23 3.67
CA ALA A 239 -39.94 -15.04 2.40
C ALA A 239 -39.50 -13.59 2.18
N TYR A 240 -40.32 -12.60 2.54
CA TYR A 240 -39.98 -11.18 2.47
C TYR A 240 -38.82 -10.84 3.40
N VAL A 241 -38.82 -11.29 4.65
CA VAL A 241 -37.74 -11.06 5.60
C VAL A 241 -36.43 -11.67 5.08
N THR A 242 -36.46 -12.92 4.65
CA THR A 242 -35.25 -13.59 4.12
C THR A 242 -34.73 -12.89 2.87
N SER A 243 -35.63 -12.58 1.93
CA SER A 243 -35.23 -11.90 0.69
C SER A 243 -34.64 -10.50 0.93
N SER A 244 -35.25 -9.72 1.84
CA SER A 244 -34.76 -8.36 2.14
C SER A 244 -33.40 -8.37 2.84
N VAL A 245 -33.17 -9.28 3.78
CA VAL A 245 -31.85 -9.44 4.43
C VAL A 245 -30.83 -9.90 3.41
N THR A 246 -31.13 -10.91 2.59
CA THR A 246 -30.22 -11.38 1.54
C THR A 246 -29.89 -10.28 0.53
N SER A 247 -30.88 -9.51 0.07
CA SER A 247 -30.71 -8.40 -0.86
C SER A 247 -29.75 -7.34 -0.28
N VAL A 248 -29.96 -6.94 0.97
CA VAL A 248 -29.10 -5.95 1.64
C VAL A 248 -27.68 -6.50 1.82
N MET A 249 -27.53 -7.76 2.28
CA MET A 249 -26.19 -8.38 2.41
C MET A 249 -25.46 -8.45 1.07
N THR A 250 -26.17 -8.83 -0.01
CA THR A 250 -25.59 -8.85 -1.35
C THR A 250 -25.19 -7.45 -1.81
N THR A 251 -26.04 -6.45 -1.61
CA THR A 251 -25.74 -5.06 -1.96
C THR A 251 -24.54 -4.54 -1.19
N LEU A 252 -24.47 -4.76 0.12
CA LEU A 252 -23.32 -4.37 0.95
C LEU A 252 -22.02 -5.05 0.49
N SER A 253 -22.10 -6.34 0.14
CA SER A 253 -20.95 -7.09 -0.38
C SER A 253 -20.45 -6.55 -1.72
N LEU A 254 -21.34 -6.03 -2.57
CA LEU A 254 -20.97 -5.49 -3.88
C LEU A 254 -20.53 -4.02 -3.82
N THR A 255 -21.17 -3.22 -2.97
CA THR A 255 -20.97 -1.76 -2.95
C THR A 255 -19.83 -1.32 -2.04
N ASN A 256 -19.53 -2.07 -0.97
CA ASN A 256 -18.49 -1.71 -0.02
C ASN A 256 -17.11 -2.30 -0.35
N LYS A 257 -17.01 -3.20 -1.34
CA LYS A 257 -15.72 -3.77 -1.74
C LYS A 257 -14.96 -2.80 -2.63
N ILE A 258 -13.78 -2.39 -2.17
CA ILE A 258 -12.78 -1.74 -3.00
C ILE A 258 -12.09 -2.86 -3.77
N ASN A 259 -12.24 -2.87 -5.10
CA ASN A 259 -11.63 -3.87 -5.99
C ASN A 259 -10.65 -3.23 -6.97
N SER A 260 -10.67 -1.91 -7.09
CA SER A 260 -9.83 -1.16 -8.03
C SER A 260 -9.59 0.27 -7.55
N PHE A 261 -8.68 0.96 -8.22
CA PHE A 261 -8.42 2.37 -7.95
C PHE A 261 -9.65 3.26 -8.18
N ALA A 262 -10.54 2.88 -9.10
CA ALA A 262 -11.76 3.61 -9.39
C ALA A 262 -12.76 3.63 -8.22
N ASP A 263 -12.61 2.75 -7.24
CA ASP A 263 -13.50 2.65 -6.06
C ASP A 263 -13.02 3.51 -4.87
N LEU A 264 -11.86 4.18 -5.00
CA LEU A 264 -11.26 5.00 -3.94
C LEU A 264 -11.82 6.42 -3.76
N PRO A 265 -12.44 7.09 -4.77
CA PRO A 265 -13.02 8.41 -4.58
C PRO A 265 -14.00 8.45 -3.40
N GLY A 266 -13.82 9.42 -2.49
CA GLY A 266 -14.61 9.55 -1.26
C GLY A 266 -14.17 8.65 -0.10
N ARG A 267 -13.12 7.84 -0.28
CA ARG A 267 -12.50 7.01 0.76
C ARG A 267 -11.27 7.68 1.34
N VAL A 268 -10.93 7.32 2.57
CA VAL A 268 -9.67 7.76 3.21
C VAL A 268 -8.60 6.71 2.96
N VAL A 269 -7.53 7.12 2.29
CA VAL A 269 -6.47 6.21 1.84
C VAL A 269 -5.20 6.42 2.66
N GLY A 270 -4.63 5.33 3.18
CA GLY A 270 -3.30 5.32 3.79
C GLY A 270 -2.22 5.33 2.72
N VAL A 271 -1.22 6.19 2.87
CA VAL A 271 -0.07 6.30 1.96
C VAL A 271 1.21 6.50 2.76
N GLN A 272 2.35 6.22 2.15
CA GLN A 272 3.65 6.48 2.74
C GLN A 272 4.14 7.88 2.35
N PRO A 273 4.65 8.69 3.31
CA PRO A 273 5.15 10.04 3.03
C PRO A 273 6.31 10.02 2.02
N GLY A 274 6.30 10.95 1.04
CA GLY A 274 7.34 11.09 0.03
C GLY A 274 7.39 9.96 -1.01
N SER A 275 6.40 9.06 -1.01
CA SER A 275 6.27 7.98 -1.98
C SER A 275 5.59 8.43 -3.27
N VAL A 276 5.71 7.59 -4.31
CA VAL A 276 4.95 7.76 -5.55
C VAL A 276 3.45 7.54 -5.30
N SER A 277 3.11 6.61 -4.41
CA SER A 277 1.72 6.34 -4.00
C SER A 277 1.05 7.58 -3.43
N GLU A 278 1.74 8.35 -2.60
CA GLU A 278 1.22 9.61 -2.04
C GLU A 278 0.96 10.63 -3.14
N SER A 279 1.95 10.87 -4.01
CA SER A 279 1.83 11.82 -5.11
C SER A 279 0.67 11.45 -6.04
N TYR A 280 0.58 10.16 -6.41
CA TYR A 280 -0.46 9.65 -7.29
C TYR A 280 -1.87 9.78 -6.66
N ALA A 281 -2.00 9.46 -5.38
CA ALA A 281 -3.27 9.59 -4.66
C ALA A 281 -3.71 11.06 -4.52
N GLN A 282 -2.76 11.98 -4.27
CA GLN A 282 -3.02 13.42 -4.20
C GLN A 282 -3.42 14.00 -5.55
N GLU A 283 -2.72 13.64 -6.64
CA GLU A 283 -3.05 14.05 -8.01
C GLU A 283 -4.45 13.56 -8.44
N ALA A 284 -4.84 12.38 -7.96
CA ALA A 284 -6.19 11.83 -8.16
C ALA A 284 -7.26 12.46 -7.26
N GLY A 285 -6.90 13.41 -6.39
CA GLY A 285 -7.83 14.09 -5.48
C GLY A 285 -8.35 13.23 -4.34
N LEU A 286 -7.66 12.15 -3.98
CA LEU A 286 -8.04 11.28 -2.87
C LEU A 286 -7.71 11.91 -1.52
N THR A 287 -8.52 11.58 -0.49
CA THR A 287 -8.21 11.96 0.89
C THR A 287 -7.13 11.02 1.44
N THR A 288 -5.90 11.53 1.56
CA THR A 288 -4.75 10.76 2.01
C THR A 288 -4.46 10.93 3.50
N ARG A 289 -3.94 9.88 4.12
CA ARG A 289 -3.39 9.91 5.48
C ARG A 289 -2.01 9.26 5.48
N PRO A 290 -0.94 10.00 5.83
CA PRO A 290 0.41 9.48 5.79
C PRO A 290 0.72 8.55 6.98
N PHE A 291 1.47 7.48 6.72
CA PHE A 291 2.02 6.54 7.70
C PHE A 291 3.47 6.22 7.34
N ALA A 292 4.39 6.36 8.29
CA ALA A 292 5.81 6.11 8.07
C ALA A 292 6.12 4.63 7.78
N HIS A 293 5.37 3.71 8.39
CA HIS A 293 5.57 2.26 8.26
C HIS A 293 4.25 1.55 7.94
N ILE A 294 4.34 0.46 7.19
CA ILE A 294 3.18 -0.34 6.75
C ILE A 294 2.37 -0.88 7.94
N ASP A 295 3.03 -1.30 9.03
CA ASP A 295 2.35 -1.81 10.24
C ASP A 295 1.39 -0.80 10.84
N GLN A 296 1.79 0.48 10.85
CA GLN A 296 0.94 1.56 11.36
C GLN A 296 -0.26 1.79 10.43
N ALA A 297 -0.04 1.71 9.12
CA ALA A 297 -1.09 1.83 8.12
C ALA A 297 -2.09 0.67 8.23
N VAL A 298 -1.60 -0.56 8.37
CA VAL A 298 -2.44 -1.75 8.55
C VAL A 298 -3.21 -1.69 9.88
N THR A 299 -2.58 -1.28 10.96
CA THR A 299 -3.28 -1.05 12.24
C THR A 299 -4.40 0.00 12.09
N ALA A 300 -4.17 1.03 11.28
CA ALA A 300 -5.20 2.04 11.00
C ALA A 300 -6.32 1.49 10.09
N LEU A 301 -5.97 0.63 9.13
CA LEU A 301 -6.90 -0.05 8.23
C LEU A 301 -7.82 -0.99 8.99
N LEU A 302 -7.26 -1.86 9.82
CA LEU A 302 -8.02 -2.81 10.66
C LEU A 302 -8.88 -2.08 11.69
N GLY A 303 -8.36 -0.98 12.26
CA GLY A 303 -9.11 -0.12 13.19
C GLY A 303 -10.16 0.80 12.54
N GLY A 304 -10.36 0.74 11.21
CA GLY A 304 -11.36 1.54 10.50
C GLY A 304 -11.05 3.03 10.40
N ARG A 305 -9.82 3.44 10.65
CA ARG A 305 -9.38 4.85 10.53
C ARG A 305 -9.07 5.27 9.10
N ILE A 306 -8.78 4.31 8.23
CA ILE A 306 -8.63 4.44 6.78
C ILE A 306 -9.39 3.31 6.09
N ASP A 307 -9.73 3.48 4.83
CA ASP A 307 -10.54 2.53 4.06
C ASP A 307 -9.69 1.57 3.23
N ALA A 308 -8.54 2.03 2.79
CA ALA A 308 -7.57 1.27 2.00
C ALA A 308 -6.15 1.81 2.21
N ILE A 309 -5.16 1.02 1.83
CA ILE A 309 -3.76 1.47 1.70
C ILE A 309 -3.40 1.42 0.22
N VAL A 310 -2.85 2.49 -0.32
CA VAL A 310 -2.23 2.54 -1.64
C VAL A 310 -0.73 2.52 -1.46
N GLY A 311 -0.08 1.56 -2.09
CA GLY A 311 1.35 1.36 -1.93
C GLY A 311 1.95 0.48 -3.03
N ASP A 312 3.25 0.31 -2.96
CA ASP A 312 4.02 -0.51 -3.88
C ASP A 312 3.52 -1.97 -3.83
N ALA A 313 3.13 -2.50 -4.98
CA ALA A 313 2.55 -3.84 -5.10
C ALA A 313 3.38 -4.92 -4.40
N PRO A 314 4.71 -5.04 -4.63
CA PRO A 314 5.51 -6.08 -3.99
C PRO A 314 5.59 -5.92 -2.47
N VAL A 315 5.53 -4.71 -1.95
CA VAL A 315 5.54 -4.46 -0.49
C VAL A 315 4.24 -4.90 0.15
N LEU A 316 3.10 -4.52 -0.45
CA LEU A 316 1.79 -4.91 0.03
C LEU A 316 1.58 -6.42 -0.03
N GLU A 317 1.99 -7.05 -1.13
CA GLU A 317 1.90 -8.51 -1.34
C GLU A 317 2.77 -9.28 -0.34
N TYR A 318 3.99 -8.83 -0.14
CA TYR A 318 4.89 -9.42 0.85
C TYR A 318 4.31 -9.32 2.26
N TYR A 319 3.74 -8.15 2.62
CA TYR A 319 3.10 -7.97 3.93
C TYR A 319 1.93 -8.94 4.12
N ALA A 320 1.01 -9.02 3.16
CA ALA A 320 -0.13 -9.92 3.23
C ALA A 320 0.30 -11.40 3.31
N HIS A 321 1.36 -11.78 2.58
CA HIS A 321 1.89 -13.13 2.59
C HIS A 321 2.53 -13.50 3.94
N THR A 322 3.25 -12.57 4.56
CA THR A 322 3.96 -12.80 5.83
C THR A 322 3.09 -12.66 7.07
N HIS A 323 1.87 -12.09 6.94
CA HIS A 323 0.91 -11.91 8.03
C HIS A 323 -0.45 -12.55 7.72
N PRO A 324 -0.50 -13.89 7.48
CA PRO A 324 -1.74 -14.58 7.09
C PRO A 324 -2.82 -14.61 8.18
N ASP A 325 -2.46 -14.26 9.41
CA ASP A 325 -3.35 -14.10 10.57
C ASP A 325 -4.12 -12.78 10.56
N GLN A 326 -3.71 -11.82 9.73
CA GLN A 326 -4.39 -10.52 9.60
C GLN A 326 -5.38 -10.57 8.43
N PRO A 327 -6.61 -10.07 8.62
CA PRO A 327 -7.63 -10.08 7.58
C PRO A 327 -7.40 -8.94 6.57
N VAL A 328 -6.28 -8.98 5.86
CA VAL A 328 -5.94 -8.02 4.82
C VAL A 328 -5.67 -8.74 3.51
N SER A 329 -6.10 -8.14 2.40
CA SER A 329 -5.84 -8.63 1.06
C SER A 329 -5.40 -7.51 0.12
N VAL A 330 -4.61 -7.88 -0.88
CA VAL A 330 -4.18 -6.97 -1.94
C VAL A 330 -5.07 -7.18 -3.15
N VAL A 331 -5.76 -6.14 -3.55
CA VAL A 331 -6.83 -6.19 -4.56
C VAL A 331 -6.51 -5.36 -5.80
N GLY A 332 -7.19 -5.68 -6.88
CA GLY A 332 -7.11 -4.97 -8.15
C GLY A 332 -5.84 -5.27 -8.96
N PRO A 333 -5.82 -4.87 -10.22
CA PRO A 333 -4.62 -4.95 -11.05
C PRO A 333 -3.58 -3.93 -10.60
N ILE A 334 -2.32 -4.15 -10.98
CA ILE A 334 -1.27 -3.13 -10.86
C ILE A 334 -1.68 -1.90 -11.68
N PHE A 335 -1.64 -0.75 -11.05
CA PHE A 335 -1.81 0.55 -11.70
C PHE A 335 -0.55 1.41 -11.49
N ALA A 336 -0.37 2.46 -12.31
CA ALA A 336 0.84 3.28 -12.30
C ALA A 336 2.13 2.41 -12.26
N PRO A 337 2.37 1.57 -13.32
CA PRO A 337 3.54 0.72 -13.35
C PRO A 337 4.81 1.56 -13.27
N ASP A 338 5.78 1.11 -12.49
CA ASP A 338 7.02 1.81 -12.24
C ASP A 338 8.22 0.85 -12.21
N LYS A 339 9.42 1.41 -12.02
CA LYS A 339 10.66 0.65 -12.00
C LYS A 339 11.53 1.12 -10.84
N TYR A 340 12.20 0.18 -10.18
CA TYR A 340 13.15 0.50 -9.12
C TYR A 340 14.58 0.51 -9.66
N ALA A 341 15.35 1.51 -9.20
CA ALA A 341 16.77 1.64 -9.48
C ALA A 341 17.50 2.16 -8.25
N PHE A 342 18.80 1.99 -8.19
CA PHE A 342 19.62 2.67 -7.20
C PHE A 342 19.80 4.13 -7.61
N GLY A 343 19.68 5.05 -6.65
CA GLY A 343 19.87 6.48 -6.87
C GLY A 343 21.27 6.90 -6.46
N LEU A 344 21.93 7.73 -7.27
CA LEU A 344 23.27 8.24 -7.00
C LEU A 344 23.28 9.77 -7.05
N THR A 345 24.29 10.35 -6.42
CA THR A 345 24.56 11.78 -6.59
C THR A 345 24.79 12.10 -8.06
N GLN A 346 24.26 13.23 -8.53
CA GLN A 346 24.38 13.63 -9.94
C GLN A 346 25.86 13.68 -10.38
N GLY A 347 26.13 13.12 -11.56
CA GLY A 347 27.49 13.06 -12.12
C GLY A 347 28.43 12.08 -11.42
N SER A 348 27.89 11.14 -10.63
CA SER A 348 28.70 10.11 -9.98
C SER A 348 29.41 9.21 -11.00
N ASP A 349 30.71 9.00 -10.81
CA ASP A 349 31.54 8.08 -11.59
C ASP A 349 31.10 6.61 -11.43
N LEU A 350 30.40 6.29 -10.36
CA LEU A 350 29.89 4.95 -10.08
C LEU A 350 28.64 4.58 -10.90
N THR A 351 27.88 5.56 -11.42
CA THR A 351 26.62 5.32 -12.13
C THR A 351 26.78 4.34 -13.28
N ARG A 352 27.84 4.51 -14.08
CA ARG A 352 28.14 3.62 -15.22
C ARG A 352 28.58 2.24 -14.77
N ALA A 353 29.46 2.14 -13.78
CA ALA A 353 29.95 0.86 -13.27
C ALA A 353 28.82 0.02 -12.68
N LEU A 354 28.01 0.61 -11.81
CA LEU A 354 26.84 -0.04 -11.22
C LEU A 354 25.81 -0.45 -12.27
N THR A 355 25.58 0.38 -13.29
CA THR A 355 24.65 0.05 -14.39
C THR A 355 25.15 -1.18 -15.17
N VAL A 356 26.44 -1.30 -15.45
CA VAL A 356 27.00 -2.44 -16.17
C VAL A 356 26.84 -3.73 -15.35
N GLU A 357 27.14 -3.70 -14.04
CA GLU A 357 26.97 -4.84 -13.17
C GLU A 357 25.48 -5.26 -13.03
N LEU A 358 24.57 -4.29 -12.95
CA LEU A 358 23.13 -4.59 -12.92
C LEU A 358 22.64 -5.25 -14.22
N ILE A 359 23.12 -4.79 -15.38
CA ILE A 359 22.81 -5.44 -16.67
C ILE A 359 23.34 -6.88 -16.67
N GLY A 360 24.58 -7.10 -16.22
CA GLY A 360 25.16 -8.43 -16.10
C GLY A 360 24.38 -9.34 -15.14
N ALA A 361 23.88 -8.77 -14.03
CA ALA A 361 23.03 -9.48 -13.08
C ALA A 361 21.67 -9.88 -13.69
N HIS A 362 21.11 -9.07 -14.59
CA HIS A 362 19.92 -9.42 -15.38
C HIS A 362 20.22 -10.54 -16.39
N GLU A 363 21.29 -10.40 -17.18
CA GLU A 363 21.66 -11.38 -18.20
C GLU A 363 21.94 -12.79 -17.61
N THR A 364 22.43 -12.83 -16.39
CA THR A 364 22.75 -14.08 -15.68
C THR A 364 21.63 -14.56 -14.75
N SER A 365 20.42 -13.99 -14.82
CA SER A 365 19.25 -14.31 -13.97
C SER A 365 19.52 -14.27 -12.46
N GLN A 366 20.51 -13.51 -12.04
CA GLN A 366 20.85 -13.37 -10.62
C GLN A 366 19.78 -12.59 -9.87
N ILE A 367 19.20 -11.58 -10.51
CA ILE A 367 18.10 -10.80 -9.94
C ILE A 367 16.87 -11.69 -9.75
N ASP A 368 16.57 -12.56 -10.71
CA ASP A 368 15.47 -13.52 -10.61
C ASP A 368 15.70 -14.52 -9.47
N ALA A 369 16.94 -14.98 -9.28
CA ALA A 369 17.28 -15.87 -8.18
C ALA A 369 17.10 -15.20 -6.80
N ILE A 370 17.48 -13.91 -6.68
CA ILE A 370 17.24 -13.15 -5.46
C ILE A 370 15.74 -12.93 -5.28
N ARG A 371 15.02 -12.53 -6.33
CA ARG A 371 13.56 -12.33 -6.30
C ARG A 371 12.83 -13.57 -5.81
N THR A 372 13.17 -14.74 -6.35
CA THR A 372 12.55 -16.02 -5.95
C THR A 372 12.74 -16.32 -4.47
N ARG A 373 13.85 -15.91 -3.87
CA ARG A 373 14.10 -16.09 -2.42
C ARG A 373 13.09 -15.31 -1.56
N TYR A 374 12.68 -14.11 -1.98
CA TYR A 374 11.80 -13.22 -1.20
C TYR A 374 10.32 -13.40 -1.54
N PHE A 375 9.99 -13.69 -2.79
CA PHE A 375 8.60 -13.76 -3.28
C PHE A 375 8.14 -15.18 -3.64
N GLY A 376 9.05 -16.18 -3.60
CA GLY A 376 8.74 -17.53 -4.06
C GLY A 376 8.87 -17.69 -5.57
N SER A 377 8.61 -18.93 -6.04
CA SER A 377 8.74 -19.30 -7.46
C SER A 377 7.52 -18.94 -8.32
N ASP A 378 6.44 -18.40 -7.74
CA ASP A 378 5.27 -17.92 -8.49
C ASP A 378 5.40 -16.41 -8.74
N PRO A 379 5.20 -15.97 -10.01
CA PRO A 379 5.27 -14.57 -10.38
C PRO A 379 4.06 -13.78 -9.92
#